data_4dabbe69a0462233f15b9ef7303edb80
#
_entry.id   4dabbe69a0462233f15b9ef7303edb80
#
_cell.length_a   1.000
_cell.length_b   1.000
_cell.length_c   1.000
_cell.angle_alpha   90.00
_cell.angle_beta   90.00
_cell.angle_gamma   90.00
#
_symmetry.space_group_name_H-M   'P 1'
#
loop_
_entity.id
_entity.type
_entity.pdbx_description
1 polymer ?
#
loop_
_entity_poly.entity_id
_entity_poly.type
_entity_poly.pdbx_seq_one_letter_code
_entity_poly.pdbx_strand_id
1 'polypeptide(L)'
;MKKKNILIIAALIVSICNAQTPKTEPYVPETPLWPKNTPNNWPIYHLVHPTFSYDSPFDPNPAFFYKGRYHLHYIYKNEAGFSFAHVSSKDMVHWKWHPTVLAPPTTGHGMFSGTGFFTKDGQPAIVYCGWSSKRNWIQYALDDDLNKWSKPQVMLPKGKDGKFIENVPYFDPDIWLNGNTYYGVNGVSSDDPPQIMKSENLKDWILIGDLLHPDFDEKKLGVKKSEDISCPNMFKLGKKWVLVCISHRLGCRYFIGDFKDEQFLPEYHALLGGNSKRYFAPESLLTPDGRRVNWTWFHGGEVQGTQSLPTELELPSDGILRIRPIKELQSLRYDKQTRKKLIVKKDTSVMLEKIKGDHLELKVVVKDTGEHNFGVDVLCDEQGREGLRINVNREKNLLEVGDEKAPLMLKKGQALTLRIFIDATLVEVFANERQIIMTDKPRGAEARINDGVALFSQGKDIKIDKIIAWKMKSAYAGD
;
A
#
# COMPACT_ATOMS: atom_id res chain seq x y z
N MET A 1 77.76 46.80 32.07
CA MET A 1 76.96 46.00 31.12
C MET A 1 75.51 46.27 31.37
N LYS A 2 74.84 47.11 30.58
CA LYS A 2 73.42 47.47 30.73
C LYS A 2 72.55 46.59 29.87
N LYS A 3 71.65 45.78 30.46
CA LYS A 3 70.66 45.03 29.76
C LYS A 3 69.49 45.96 29.34
N LYS A 4 69.20 46.06 28.05
CA LYS A 4 68.04 46.70 27.49
C LYS A 4 66.88 45.73 27.49
N ASN A 5 65.81 46.07 28.21
CA ASN A 5 64.53 45.37 28.08
C ASN A 5 63.80 45.92 26.85
N ILE A 6 63.46 45.05 25.90
CA ILE A 6 62.56 45.33 24.78
C ILE A 6 61.16 44.85 25.14
N LEU A 7 60.25 45.81 25.26
CA LEU A 7 58.82 45.54 25.47
C LEU A 7 58.17 45.26 24.11
N ILE A 8 57.67 44.08 23.89
CA ILE A 8 56.90 43.71 22.69
C ILE A 8 55.45 43.90 23.07
N ILE A 9 54.80 44.92 22.45
CA ILE A 9 53.35 45.13 22.54
C ILE A 9 52.71 44.24 21.46
N ALA A 10 52.06 43.16 21.88
CA ALA A 10 51.22 42.34 20.98
C ALA A 10 49.84 43.04 20.80
N ALA A 11 49.60 43.60 19.64
CA ALA A 11 48.26 44.10 19.28
C ALA A 11 47.36 42.89 18.93
N LEU A 12 46.34 42.63 19.77
CA LEU A 12 45.30 41.66 19.50
C LEU A 12 44.30 42.24 18.49
N ILE A 13 44.39 41.84 17.23
CA ILE A 13 43.38 42.13 16.22
C ILE A 13 42.21 41.14 16.47
N VAL A 14 41.14 41.60 17.09
CA VAL A 14 39.86 40.89 17.20
C VAL A 14 39.17 41.01 15.84
N SER A 15 39.30 40.02 14.97
CA SER A 15 38.47 39.90 13.78
C SER A 15 37.07 39.47 14.22
N ILE A 16 36.13 40.39 14.23
CA ILE A 16 34.70 40.11 14.34
C ILE A 16 34.28 39.43 13.02
N CYS A 17 34.32 38.11 12.96
CA CYS A 17 33.61 37.38 11.92
C CYS A 17 32.10 37.55 12.17
N ASN A 18 31.47 38.47 11.43
CA ASN A 18 30.03 38.48 11.25
C ASN A 18 29.69 37.18 10.48
N ALA A 19 29.42 36.13 11.22
CA ALA A 19 28.74 34.97 10.67
C ALA A 19 27.31 35.43 10.34
N GLN A 20 27.08 35.86 9.11
CA GLN A 20 25.74 35.95 8.56
C GLN A 20 25.23 34.49 8.56
N THR A 21 24.29 34.20 9.47
CA THR A 21 23.44 33.01 9.35
C THR A 21 22.85 33.05 7.95
N PRO A 22 23.05 31.98 7.13
CA PRO A 22 22.41 31.93 5.84
C PRO A 22 20.91 32.14 6.08
N LYS A 23 20.31 33.14 5.47
CA LYS A 23 18.86 33.22 5.36
C LYS A 23 18.45 32.04 4.51
N THR A 24 18.09 30.95 5.15
CA THR A 24 17.41 29.86 4.45
C THR A 24 16.11 30.44 3.93
N GLU A 25 15.97 30.48 2.62
CA GLU A 25 14.70 30.89 2.02
C GLU A 25 13.57 30.02 2.61
N PRO A 26 12.39 30.57 2.85
CA PRO A 26 11.28 29.79 3.38
C PRO A 26 10.97 28.66 2.41
N TYR A 27 10.77 27.45 2.95
CA TYR A 27 10.37 26.28 2.17
C TYR A 27 9.08 26.56 1.41
N VAL A 28 9.12 26.41 0.10
CA VAL A 28 7.95 26.51 -0.78
C VAL A 28 7.56 25.09 -1.19
N PRO A 29 6.38 24.61 -0.72
CA PRO A 29 5.91 23.28 -1.10
C PRO A 29 5.67 23.18 -2.61
N GLU A 30 6.31 22.21 -3.26
CA GLU A 30 6.10 21.94 -4.67
C GLU A 30 4.97 20.94 -4.89
N THR A 31 4.22 21.12 -5.98
CA THR A 31 3.23 20.14 -6.44
C THR A 31 3.89 19.23 -7.46
N PRO A 32 3.95 17.91 -7.23
CA PRO A 32 4.41 16.97 -8.24
C PRO A 32 3.58 17.09 -9.52
N LEU A 33 4.22 17.17 -10.68
CA LEU A 33 3.54 17.33 -11.96
C LEU A 33 3.69 16.09 -12.83
N TRP A 34 2.58 15.63 -13.41
CA TRP A 34 2.61 14.52 -14.36
C TRP A 34 3.49 14.88 -15.57
N PRO A 35 4.45 14.02 -15.96
CA PRO A 35 5.35 14.32 -17.06
C PRO A 35 4.60 14.36 -18.40
N LYS A 36 4.98 15.29 -19.27
CA LYS A 36 4.38 15.43 -20.62
C LYS A 36 4.61 14.19 -21.49
N ASN A 37 5.77 13.54 -21.32
CA ASN A 37 6.16 12.33 -22.03
C ASN A 37 6.49 11.27 -20.99
N THR A 38 5.74 10.20 -20.99
CA THR A 38 5.98 9.03 -20.15
C THR A 38 6.72 7.95 -20.93
N PRO A 39 7.65 7.21 -20.31
CA PRO A 39 8.24 6.01 -20.91
C PRO A 39 7.18 4.97 -21.28
N ASN A 40 7.49 4.07 -22.23
CA ASN A 40 6.55 3.03 -22.67
C ASN A 40 6.11 2.07 -21.56
N ASN A 41 6.97 1.85 -20.57
CA ASN A 41 6.67 0.98 -19.42
C ASN A 41 5.89 1.69 -18.29
N TRP A 42 5.50 2.96 -18.46
CA TRP A 42 4.81 3.72 -17.41
C TRP A 42 3.33 3.35 -17.32
N PRO A 43 2.81 2.97 -16.14
CA PRO A 43 1.40 2.73 -15.95
C PRO A 43 0.55 3.98 -16.20
N ILE A 44 -0.64 3.81 -16.80
CA ILE A 44 -1.52 4.93 -17.13
C ILE A 44 -2.80 4.98 -16.29
N TYR A 45 -3.09 3.95 -15.50
CA TYR A 45 -4.27 3.94 -14.63
C TYR A 45 -4.01 3.45 -13.19
N HIS A 46 -2.80 2.99 -12.88
CA HIS A 46 -2.35 2.90 -11.49
C HIS A 46 -1.86 4.26 -11.02
N LEU A 47 -2.01 4.56 -9.72
CA LEU A 47 -1.39 5.75 -9.15
C LEU A 47 0.12 5.56 -9.11
N VAL A 48 0.84 6.41 -9.81
CA VAL A 48 2.31 6.42 -9.89
C VAL A 48 2.81 7.79 -9.48
N HIS A 49 3.89 7.85 -8.70
CA HIS A 49 4.54 9.12 -8.38
C HIS A 49 5.12 9.74 -9.66
N PRO A 50 4.79 11.01 -10.01
CA PRO A 50 5.07 11.58 -11.33
C PRO A 50 6.54 11.95 -11.57
N THR A 51 7.39 11.89 -10.55
CA THR A 51 8.82 12.18 -10.68
C THR A 51 9.64 10.97 -10.24
N PHE A 52 10.81 10.80 -10.86
CA PHE A 52 11.75 9.79 -10.40
C PHE A 52 12.24 10.17 -9.00
N SER A 53 11.84 9.42 -7.98
CA SER A 53 12.37 9.53 -6.63
C SER A 53 13.43 8.47 -6.43
N TYR A 54 14.55 8.85 -5.85
CA TYR A 54 15.66 7.94 -5.63
C TYR A 54 15.51 7.24 -4.29
N ASP A 55 15.59 5.90 -4.31
CA ASP A 55 15.78 5.05 -3.12
C ASP A 55 14.89 5.44 -1.94
N SER A 56 13.59 5.39 -2.16
CA SER A 56 12.57 5.74 -1.18
C SER A 56 11.53 4.63 -1.09
N PRO A 57 11.02 4.30 0.11
CA PRO A 57 9.73 3.61 0.20
C PRO A 57 8.64 4.54 -0.34
N PHE A 58 7.56 3.92 -0.84
CA PHE A 58 6.38 4.63 -1.31
C PHE A 58 5.12 4.11 -0.62
N ASP A 59 5.28 3.76 0.65
CA ASP A 59 4.16 3.25 1.45
C ASP A 59 2.99 4.22 1.35
N PRO A 60 1.78 3.77 0.94
CA PRO A 60 0.60 4.57 1.13
C PRO A 60 0.43 4.80 2.63
N ASN A 61 0.13 6.03 2.98
CA ASN A 61 0.03 6.47 4.35
C ASN A 61 -1.33 7.15 4.54
N PRO A 62 -1.46 8.17 5.38
CA PRO A 62 -2.77 8.65 5.76
C PRO A 62 -3.76 8.74 4.61
N ALA A 63 -4.88 8.02 4.75
CA ALA A 63 -5.97 8.04 3.78
C ALA A 63 -7.27 8.49 4.43
N PHE A 64 -8.03 9.38 3.75
CA PHE A 64 -9.26 9.96 4.26
C PHE A 64 -10.33 10.03 3.17
N PHE A 65 -11.62 9.95 3.58
CA PHE A 65 -12.69 10.61 2.84
C PHE A 65 -13.10 11.87 3.61
N TYR A 66 -12.85 13.03 3.03
CA TYR A 66 -13.14 14.31 3.69
C TYR A 66 -13.63 15.34 2.68
N LYS A 67 -14.68 16.12 3.05
CA LYS A 67 -15.26 17.18 2.20
C LYS A 67 -15.54 16.75 0.75
N GLY A 68 -16.05 15.53 0.56
CA GLY A 68 -16.45 15.00 -0.76
C GLY A 68 -15.30 14.51 -1.63
N ARG A 69 -14.11 14.35 -1.09
CA ARG A 69 -12.93 13.81 -1.80
C ARG A 69 -12.26 12.71 -1.00
N TYR A 70 -11.70 11.77 -1.71
CA TYR A 70 -10.74 10.79 -1.20
C TYR A 70 -9.35 11.42 -1.24
N HIS A 71 -8.66 11.41 -0.12
CA HIS A 71 -7.29 11.88 0.01
C HIS A 71 -6.41 10.70 0.34
N LEU A 72 -5.29 10.58 -0.35
CA LEU A 72 -4.26 9.60 -0.08
C LEU A 72 -2.92 10.30 -0.02
N HIS A 73 -2.16 9.99 1.00
CA HIS A 73 -0.76 10.39 1.09
C HIS A 73 0.11 9.15 0.89
N TYR A 74 1.37 9.35 0.53
CA TYR A 74 2.37 8.29 0.47
C TYR A 74 3.76 8.85 0.69
N ILE A 75 4.65 8.03 1.23
CA ILE A 75 6.05 8.44 1.44
C ILE A 75 6.70 8.65 0.08
N TYR A 76 7.56 9.65 0.00
CA TYR A 76 8.60 9.77 -1.02
C TYR A 76 9.75 10.64 -0.49
N LYS A 77 10.89 10.59 -1.16
CA LYS A 77 12.04 11.39 -0.80
C LYS A 77 12.25 12.48 -1.85
N ASN A 78 12.20 13.72 -1.42
CA ASN A 78 12.55 14.89 -2.21
C ASN A 78 13.84 15.55 -1.66
N GLU A 79 14.20 16.72 -2.14
CA GLU A 79 15.37 17.47 -1.67
C GLU A 79 15.30 17.84 -0.19
N ALA A 80 14.08 18.04 0.34
CA ALA A 80 13.86 18.30 1.77
C ALA A 80 13.99 17.07 2.65
N GLY A 81 14.01 15.85 2.08
CA GLY A 81 14.07 14.58 2.80
C GLY A 81 12.78 13.75 2.66
N PHE A 82 12.57 12.80 3.58
CA PHE A 82 11.35 11.99 3.59
C PHE A 82 10.14 12.85 3.90
N SER A 83 9.19 12.84 2.98
CA SER A 83 8.00 13.68 2.94
C SER A 83 6.77 12.85 2.59
N PHE A 84 5.57 13.38 2.83
CA PHE A 84 4.35 12.80 2.32
C PHE A 84 3.87 13.55 1.08
N ALA A 85 3.86 12.88 -0.07
CA ALA A 85 3.09 13.34 -1.22
C ALA A 85 1.60 13.28 -0.87
N HIS A 86 0.82 14.20 -1.43
CA HIS A 86 -0.62 14.25 -1.23
C HIS A 86 -1.35 14.24 -2.56
N VAL A 87 -2.28 13.32 -2.71
CA VAL A 87 -3.20 13.26 -3.85
C VAL A 87 -4.65 13.23 -3.38
N SER A 88 -5.55 13.78 -4.19
CA SER A 88 -6.98 13.66 -3.92
C SER A 88 -7.78 13.30 -5.16
N SER A 89 -8.91 12.59 -4.95
CA SER A 89 -9.77 12.11 -6.01
C SER A 89 -11.25 12.18 -5.61
N LYS A 90 -12.15 12.28 -6.59
CA LYS A 90 -13.59 12.12 -6.36
C LYS A 90 -14.05 10.67 -6.47
N ASP A 91 -13.23 9.79 -7.04
CA ASP A 91 -13.60 8.41 -7.39
C ASP A 91 -12.50 7.38 -7.13
N MET A 92 -11.38 7.77 -6.50
CA MET A 92 -10.22 6.91 -6.22
C MET A 92 -9.52 6.37 -7.48
N VAL A 93 -9.82 6.92 -8.65
CA VAL A 93 -9.25 6.55 -9.95
C VAL A 93 -8.51 7.73 -10.56
N HIS A 94 -9.19 8.88 -10.68
CA HIS A 94 -8.62 10.12 -11.22
C HIS A 94 -8.04 10.96 -10.10
N TRP A 95 -6.70 11.03 -10.02
CA TRP A 95 -5.98 11.67 -8.94
C TRP A 95 -5.44 13.04 -9.35
N LYS A 96 -5.52 13.99 -8.42
CA LYS A 96 -4.89 15.30 -8.51
C LYS A 96 -3.84 15.40 -7.42
N TRP A 97 -2.61 15.78 -7.77
CA TRP A 97 -1.54 16.09 -6.81
C TRP A 97 -1.73 17.45 -6.16
N HIS A 98 -1.34 17.54 -4.91
CA HIS A 98 -1.31 18.74 -4.09
C HIS A 98 0.13 19.11 -3.75
N PRO A 99 0.36 20.37 -3.27
CA PRO A 99 1.67 20.76 -2.76
C PRO A 99 2.13 19.85 -1.63
N THR A 100 3.41 19.47 -1.62
CA THR A 100 4.02 18.65 -0.57
C THR A 100 4.27 19.49 0.69
N VAL A 101 3.27 19.65 1.52
CA VAL A 101 3.34 20.47 2.74
C VAL A 101 3.85 19.70 3.96
N LEU A 102 3.67 18.38 3.98
CA LEU A 102 4.15 17.48 5.02
C LEU A 102 5.59 17.05 4.68
N ALA A 103 6.56 17.84 5.12
CA ALA A 103 7.97 17.71 4.79
C ALA A 103 8.85 18.20 5.94
N PRO A 104 10.14 17.79 6.04
CA PRO A 104 11.04 18.15 7.13
C PRO A 104 11.10 19.64 7.49
N PRO A 105 11.07 20.60 6.55
CA PRO A 105 11.08 22.03 6.91
C PRO A 105 9.85 22.48 7.67
N THR A 106 8.72 21.79 7.54
CA THR A 106 7.46 22.12 8.24
C THR A 106 7.28 21.30 9.53
N THR A 107 7.82 20.10 9.57
CA THR A 107 7.66 19.16 10.69
C THR A 107 8.85 19.14 11.65
N GLY A 108 10.03 19.59 11.22
CA GLY A 108 11.27 19.55 12.00
C GLY A 108 11.98 18.18 11.94
N HIS A 109 11.42 17.19 11.23
CA HIS A 109 11.96 15.85 11.04
C HIS A 109 11.36 15.23 9.77
N GLY A 110 11.99 14.18 9.24
CA GLY A 110 11.44 13.43 8.12
C GLY A 110 10.17 12.68 8.52
N MET A 111 9.31 12.41 7.54
CA MET A 111 8.06 11.69 7.73
C MET A 111 8.20 10.27 7.23
N PHE A 112 7.77 9.31 8.03
CA PHE A 112 7.80 7.89 7.69
C PHE A 112 6.47 7.24 8.02
N SER A 113 6.30 5.95 7.75
CA SER A 113 5.02 5.23 7.83
C SER A 113 4.10 5.65 8.98
N GLY A 114 2.83 5.67 8.73
CA GLY A 114 1.79 6.05 9.66
C GLY A 114 0.40 5.91 9.04
N THR A 115 -0.62 6.34 9.72
CA THR A 115 -2.01 6.20 9.27
C THR A 115 -2.83 7.47 9.49
N GLY A 116 -4.01 7.51 8.88
CA GLY A 116 -5.00 8.57 9.05
C GLY A 116 -6.17 8.15 9.93
N PHE A 117 -6.63 9.06 10.78
CA PHE A 117 -7.80 8.84 11.61
C PHE A 117 -8.63 10.13 11.76
N PHE A 118 -9.81 10.01 12.33
CA PHE A 118 -10.64 11.15 12.68
C PHE A 118 -10.70 11.35 14.19
N THR A 119 -10.62 12.59 14.62
CA THR A 119 -10.90 12.96 16.02
C THR A 119 -12.39 12.80 16.33
N LYS A 120 -12.75 12.82 17.62
CA LYS A 120 -14.16 12.69 18.07
C LYS A 120 -15.11 13.74 17.46
N ASP A 121 -14.58 14.91 17.13
CA ASP A 121 -15.29 16.01 16.48
C ASP A 121 -15.18 15.97 14.94
N GLY A 122 -14.62 14.90 14.38
CA GLY A 122 -14.57 14.66 12.93
C GLY A 122 -13.46 15.42 12.19
N GLN A 123 -12.46 15.96 12.90
CA GLN A 123 -11.29 16.56 12.28
C GLN A 123 -10.33 15.46 11.78
N PRO A 124 -9.84 15.52 10.52
CA PRO A 124 -8.79 14.63 10.06
C PRO A 124 -7.49 14.83 10.85
N ALA A 125 -6.86 13.74 11.24
CA ALA A 125 -5.58 13.73 11.93
C ALA A 125 -4.71 12.60 11.38
N ILE A 126 -3.38 12.79 11.45
CA ILE A 126 -2.39 11.79 11.06
C ILE A 126 -1.54 11.41 12.26
N VAL A 127 -1.18 10.15 12.33
CA VAL A 127 -0.10 9.67 13.20
C VAL A 127 0.98 9.06 12.32
N TYR A 128 2.25 9.34 12.59
CA TYR A 128 3.35 8.89 11.76
C TYR A 128 4.67 8.77 12.55
N CYS A 129 5.56 7.94 12.05
CA CYS A 129 6.93 7.85 12.55
C CYS A 129 7.75 9.05 12.09
N GLY A 130 8.29 9.82 13.01
CA GLY A 130 9.22 10.92 12.71
C GLY A 130 10.61 10.37 12.43
N TRP A 131 11.00 10.29 11.15
CA TRP A 131 12.33 9.83 10.76
C TRP A 131 13.42 10.68 11.42
N SER A 132 14.41 10.03 12.01
CA SER A 132 15.48 10.61 12.83
C SER A 132 15.09 11.11 14.23
N SER A 133 13.80 11.38 14.52
CA SER A 133 13.35 11.85 15.84
C SER A 133 13.20 10.73 16.87
N LYS A 134 13.10 9.48 16.42
CA LYS A 134 12.82 8.28 17.24
C LYS A 134 11.54 8.44 18.08
N ARG A 135 10.49 9.03 17.49
CA ARG A 135 9.18 9.26 18.12
C ARG A 135 8.08 9.13 17.07
N ASN A 136 6.89 8.82 17.54
CA ASN A 136 5.66 8.97 16.76
C ASN A 136 5.02 10.33 17.06
N TRP A 137 4.43 10.92 16.02
CA TRP A 137 3.89 12.27 16.03
C TRP A 137 2.47 12.30 15.52
N ILE A 138 1.68 13.21 16.05
CA ILE A 138 0.30 13.48 15.62
C ILE A 138 0.23 14.88 15.07
N GLN A 139 -0.44 15.08 13.93
CA GLN A 139 -0.81 16.38 13.38
C GLN A 139 -2.28 16.39 13.00
N TYR A 140 -2.88 17.57 13.07
CA TYR A 140 -4.30 17.79 12.77
C TYR A 140 -4.43 18.65 11.53
N ALA A 141 -5.37 18.33 10.64
CA ALA A 141 -5.67 19.15 9.47
C ALA A 141 -6.27 20.49 9.90
N LEU A 142 -5.85 21.59 9.27
CA LEU A 142 -6.30 22.94 9.58
C LEU A 142 -7.11 23.58 8.44
N ASP A 143 -7.23 22.89 7.31
CA ASP A 143 -8.07 23.30 6.18
C ASP A 143 -8.78 22.11 5.55
N ASP A 144 -9.78 22.40 4.71
CA ASP A 144 -10.63 21.40 4.07
C ASP A 144 -9.92 20.61 2.96
N ASP A 145 -8.85 21.15 2.38
CA ASP A 145 -8.08 20.55 1.31
C ASP A 145 -6.88 19.70 1.82
N LEU A 146 -6.70 19.60 3.14
CA LEU A 146 -5.57 18.91 3.81
C LEU A 146 -4.19 19.43 3.35
N ASN A 147 -4.10 20.73 3.07
CA ASN A 147 -2.86 21.42 2.68
C ASN A 147 -2.26 22.26 3.80
N LYS A 148 -2.92 22.32 4.96
CA LYS A 148 -2.41 22.96 6.17
C LYS A 148 -2.56 22.02 7.36
N TRP A 149 -1.49 21.90 8.13
CA TRP A 149 -1.42 20.99 9.26
C TRP A 149 -0.93 21.72 10.53
N SER A 150 -1.36 21.26 11.68
CA SER A 150 -0.85 21.73 12.96
C SER A 150 0.64 21.46 13.11
N LYS A 151 1.29 22.08 14.10
CA LYS A 151 2.61 21.62 14.53
C LYS A 151 2.52 20.18 15.02
N PRO A 152 3.58 19.36 14.82
CA PRO A 152 3.63 18.01 15.34
C PRO A 152 3.52 17.97 16.87
N GLN A 153 2.69 17.06 17.38
CA GLN A 153 2.55 16.73 18.80
C GLN A 153 3.08 15.32 19.00
N VAL A 154 4.01 15.16 19.97
CA VAL A 154 4.58 13.83 20.26
C VAL A 154 3.53 12.90 20.88
N MET A 155 3.52 11.63 20.44
CA MET A 155 2.75 10.56 21.04
C MET A 155 3.64 9.81 22.03
N LEU A 156 3.57 10.16 23.30
CA LEU A 156 4.40 9.57 24.35
C LEU A 156 3.53 9.04 25.48
N PRO A 157 3.52 7.71 25.74
CA PRO A 157 2.70 7.13 26.78
C PRO A 157 3.31 7.29 28.17
N LYS A 158 2.43 7.24 29.17
CA LYS A 158 2.76 7.08 30.59
C LYS A 158 2.55 5.63 31.01
N GLY A 159 3.38 5.18 31.93
CA GLY A 159 3.19 3.91 32.64
C GLY A 159 2.09 3.99 33.69
N LYS A 160 1.80 2.88 34.33
CA LYS A 160 0.83 2.81 35.43
C LYS A 160 1.23 3.67 36.63
N ASP A 161 2.50 4.02 36.77
CA ASP A 161 3.06 4.92 37.79
C ASP A 161 2.92 6.41 37.42
N GLY A 162 2.32 6.72 36.26
CA GLY A 162 2.11 8.08 35.74
C GLY A 162 3.35 8.74 35.12
N LYS A 163 4.50 8.04 35.09
CA LYS A 163 5.72 8.58 34.46
C LYS A 163 5.75 8.28 32.98
N PHE A 164 6.33 9.18 32.20
CA PHE A 164 6.54 8.96 30.79
C PHE A 164 7.50 7.80 30.53
N ILE A 165 7.14 6.97 29.54
CA ILE A 165 7.98 5.87 29.05
C ILE A 165 8.67 6.36 27.78
N GLU A 166 9.98 6.67 27.90
CA GLU A 166 10.72 7.25 26.78
C GLU A 166 11.18 6.21 25.75
N ASN A 167 11.38 4.97 26.15
CA ASN A 167 11.87 3.88 25.31
C ASN A 167 10.71 2.98 24.82
N VAL A 168 9.72 3.55 24.17
CA VAL A 168 8.67 2.80 23.48
C VAL A 168 9.04 2.58 22.03
N PRO A 169 8.59 1.48 21.39
CA PRO A 169 8.64 1.35 19.94
C PRO A 169 8.01 2.57 19.29
N TYR A 170 8.57 3.03 18.18
CA TYR A 170 8.10 4.26 17.51
C TYR A 170 7.92 4.08 15.99
N PHE A 171 7.93 2.84 15.48
CA PHE A 171 7.70 2.58 14.06
C PHE A 171 6.21 2.41 13.76
N ASP A 172 5.82 2.84 12.57
CA ASP A 172 4.57 2.52 11.88
C ASP A 172 3.35 2.59 12.80
N PRO A 173 3.02 3.74 13.38
CA PRO A 173 1.88 3.85 14.30
C PRO A 173 0.55 3.82 13.56
N ASP A 174 -0.48 3.31 14.24
CA ASP A 174 -1.88 3.45 13.86
C ASP A 174 -2.72 3.96 15.03
N ILE A 175 -3.76 4.74 14.77
CA ILE A 175 -4.73 5.21 15.77
C ILE A 175 -6.15 4.97 15.26
N TRP A 176 -7.00 4.39 16.12
CA TRP A 176 -8.43 4.27 15.86
C TRP A 176 -9.26 4.66 17.07
N LEU A 177 -10.51 5.04 16.83
CA LEU A 177 -11.51 5.32 17.86
C LEU A 177 -12.38 4.11 18.08
N ASN A 178 -12.52 3.66 19.34
CA ASN A 178 -13.47 2.63 19.75
C ASN A 178 -14.33 3.14 20.91
N GLY A 179 -15.61 3.38 20.65
CA GLY A 179 -16.47 4.11 21.60
C GLY A 179 -15.96 5.54 21.80
N ASN A 180 -15.59 5.89 23.03
CA ASN A 180 -15.07 7.21 23.38
C ASN A 180 -13.56 7.20 23.70
N THR A 181 -12.85 6.11 23.38
CA THR A 181 -11.43 5.95 23.67
C THR A 181 -10.65 5.78 22.37
N TYR A 182 -9.60 6.56 22.22
CA TYR A 182 -8.60 6.34 21.18
C TYR A 182 -7.66 5.23 21.62
N TYR A 183 -7.44 4.29 20.74
CA TYR A 183 -6.38 3.29 20.87
C TYR A 183 -5.31 3.61 19.84
N GLY A 184 -4.06 3.49 20.27
CA GLY A 184 -2.90 3.65 19.39
C GLY A 184 -2.03 2.42 19.46
N VAL A 185 -1.48 2.00 18.33
CA VAL A 185 -0.50 0.93 18.25
C VAL A 185 0.80 1.46 17.68
N ASN A 186 1.91 0.96 18.17
CA ASN A 186 3.21 1.10 17.53
C ASN A 186 3.53 -0.23 16.88
N GLY A 187 3.69 -0.25 15.56
CA GLY A 187 4.25 -1.38 14.84
C GLY A 187 5.72 -1.54 15.17
N VAL A 188 6.28 -2.70 14.86
CA VAL A 188 7.69 -2.97 15.07
C VAL A 188 8.25 -3.81 13.94
N SER A 189 9.47 -3.50 13.54
CA SER A 189 10.26 -4.25 12.56
C SER A 189 11.25 -5.22 13.21
N SER A 190 11.08 -5.52 14.50
CA SER A 190 11.98 -6.37 15.31
C SER A 190 11.18 -7.44 16.06
N ASP A 191 11.88 -8.30 16.79
CA ASP A 191 11.28 -9.35 17.62
C ASP A 191 10.50 -8.81 18.84
N ASP A 192 10.48 -7.49 19.05
CA ASP A 192 9.68 -6.88 20.10
C ASP A 192 8.19 -6.90 19.71
N PRO A 193 7.27 -7.22 20.63
CA PRO A 193 5.85 -7.22 20.33
C PRO A 193 5.34 -5.80 20.08
N PRO A 194 4.40 -5.61 19.12
CA PRO A 194 3.72 -4.33 18.94
C PRO A 194 2.96 -3.96 20.21
N GLN A 195 3.10 -2.70 20.61
CA GLN A 195 2.49 -2.22 21.85
C GLN A 195 1.25 -1.41 21.59
N ILE A 196 0.24 -1.57 22.44
CA ILE A 196 -1.01 -0.82 22.41
C ILE A 196 -1.10 0.14 23.60
N MET A 197 -1.62 1.32 23.33
CA MET A 197 -1.88 2.38 24.30
C MET A 197 -3.24 3.00 24.08
N LYS A 198 -3.75 3.74 25.05
CA LYS A 198 -5.04 4.43 24.97
C LYS A 198 -4.97 5.88 25.41
N SER A 199 -5.90 6.68 24.92
CA SER A 199 -6.08 8.08 25.29
C SER A 199 -7.54 8.51 25.13
N GLU A 200 -7.99 9.43 25.98
CA GLU A 200 -9.31 10.07 25.86
C GLU A 200 -9.24 11.40 25.09
N ASN A 201 -8.04 11.97 24.90
CA ASN A 201 -7.84 13.33 24.42
C ASN A 201 -6.68 13.51 23.43
N LEU A 202 -6.04 12.42 22.99
CA LEU A 202 -4.87 12.38 22.09
C LEU A 202 -3.61 13.07 22.64
N LYS A 203 -3.62 13.51 23.90
CA LYS A 203 -2.48 14.15 24.58
C LYS A 203 -1.90 13.26 25.68
N ASP A 204 -2.78 12.70 26.50
CA ASP A 204 -2.41 11.83 27.61
C ASP A 204 -2.59 10.37 27.19
N TRP A 205 -1.51 9.71 26.90
CA TRP A 205 -1.47 8.32 26.49
C TRP A 205 -1.07 7.41 27.67
N ILE A 206 -1.73 6.28 27.81
CA ILE A 206 -1.46 5.26 28.84
C ILE A 206 -1.10 3.97 28.11
N LEU A 207 0.08 3.43 28.38
CA LEU A 207 0.50 2.13 27.86
C LEU A 207 -0.35 1.01 28.50
N ILE A 208 -0.94 0.17 27.67
CA ILE A 208 -1.69 -1.03 28.10
C ILE A 208 -0.75 -2.23 28.17
N GLY A 209 0.03 -2.46 27.12
CA GLY A 209 0.95 -3.60 26.97
C GLY A 209 1.06 -4.05 25.52
N ASP A 210 1.17 -5.36 25.28
CA ASP A 210 1.21 -5.94 23.95
C ASP A 210 -0.13 -5.74 23.22
N LEU A 211 -0.08 -5.49 21.91
CA LEU A 211 -1.28 -5.45 21.07
C LEU A 211 -2.00 -6.81 21.06
N LEU A 212 -1.22 -7.89 20.90
CA LEU A 212 -1.77 -9.23 20.74
C LEU A 212 -2.11 -9.84 22.10
N HIS A 213 -3.36 -10.30 22.23
CA HIS A 213 -3.87 -10.93 23.46
C HIS A 213 -3.01 -12.12 23.90
N PRO A 214 -2.89 -12.41 25.22
CA PRO A 214 -2.17 -13.58 25.72
C PRO A 214 -2.66 -14.92 25.15
N ASP A 215 -3.96 -15.05 24.86
CA ASP A 215 -4.57 -16.27 24.28
C ASP A 215 -4.30 -16.43 22.76
N PHE A 216 -3.31 -15.72 22.19
CA PHE A 216 -2.90 -15.88 20.79
C PHE A 216 -2.47 -17.33 20.51
N ASP A 217 -3.17 -18.00 19.60
CA ASP A 217 -2.92 -19.41 19.26
C ASP A 217 -2.07 -19.53 17.99
N GLU A 218 -0.75 -19.61 18.15
CA GLU A 218 0.21 -19.73 17.03
C GLU A 218 -0.05 -20.92 16.13
N LYS A 219 -0.49 -22.05 16.73
CA LYS A 219 -0.74 -23.28 15.96
C LYS A 219 -1.97 -23.15 15.09
N LYS A 220 -3.06 -22.58 15.60
CA LYS A 220 -4.30 -22.32 14.86
C LYS A 220 -4.06 -21.31 13.75
N LEU A 221 -3.32 -20.25 14.02
CA LEU A 221 -3.08 -19.14 13.10
C LEU A 221 -1.97 -19.43 12.08
N GLY A 222 -1.13 -20.42 12.32
CA GLY A 222 -0.01 -20.78 11.45
C GLY A 222 1.09 -19.70 11.39
N VAL A 223 1.16 -18.83 12.41
CA VAL A 223 2.14 -17.75 12.51
C VAL A 223 2.55 -17.53 13.96
N LYS A 224 3.81 -17.16 14.20
CA LYS A 224 4.30 -16.87 15.55
C LYS A 224 3.71 -15.55 16.07
N LYS A 225 3.49 -15.45 17.39
CA LYS A 225 3.10 -14.21 18.05
C LYS A 225 4.16 -13.11 17.90
N SER A 226 5.43 -13.51 17.82
CA SER A 226 6.58 -12.62 17.62
C SER A 226 6.83 -12.25 16.14
N GLU A 227 5.97 -12.70 15.20
CA GLU A 227 6.13 -12.30 13.81
C GLU A 227 5.87 -10.80 13.65
N ASP A 228 6.77 -10.14 12.95
CA ASP A 228 6.77 -8.71 12.67
C ASP A 228 5.40 -8.16 12.24
N ILE A 229 4.94 -7.09 12.90
CA ILE A 229 3.74 -6.31 12.56
C ILE A 229 4.18 -4.87 12.29
N SER A 230 4.44 -4.58 11.03
CA SER A 230 4.76 -3.23 10.56
C SER A 230 3.64 -2.70 9.66
N CYS A 231 3.54 -1.39 9.49
CA CYS A 231 2.45 -0.71 8.79
C CYS A 231 1.07 -1.23 9.22
N PRO A 232 0.76 -1.32 10.53
CA PRO A 232 -0.54 -1.79 10.97
C PRO A 232 -1.64 -0.81 10.57
N ASN A 233 -2.80 -1.34 10.19
CA ASN A 233 -4.03 -0.58 10.02
C ASN A 233 -5.20 -1.39 10.59
N MET A 234 -5.74 -0.92 11.71
CA MET A 234 -6.73 -1.63 12.52
C MET A 234 -8.12 -1.05 12.36
N PHE A 235 -9.10 -1.85 11.97
CA PHE A 235 -10.46 -1.38 11.74
C PHE A 235 -11.51 -2.45 11.97
N LYS A 236 -12.76 -2.03 12.15
CA LYS A 236 -13.94 -2.92 12.14
C LYS A 236 -14.39 -3.22 10.73
N LEU A 237 -14.71 -4.50 10.47
CA LEU A 237 -15.35 -4.96 9.25
C LEU A 237 -16.50 -5.90 9.62
N GLY A 238 -17.71 -5.40 9.52
CA GLY A 238 -18.89 -6.07 10.08
C GLY A 238 -18.81 -6.16 11.60
N LYS A 239 -18.86 -7.39 12.14
CA LYS A 239 -18.80 -7.64 13.59
C LYS A 239 -17.39 -7.91 14.12
N LYS A 240 -16.41 -8.07 13.25
CA LYS A 240 -15.04 -8.43 13.61
C LYS A 240 -14.09 -7.23 13.47
N TRP A 241 -12.98 -7.33 14.17
CA TRP A 241 -11.82 -6.47 13.95
C TRP A 241 -10.91 -7.10 12.91
N VAL A 242 -10.35 -6.29 12.06
CA VAL A 242 -9.35 -6.67 11.06
C VAL A 242 -8.11 -5.84 11.29
N LEU A 243 -6.96 -6.49 11.32
CA LEU A 243 -5.66 -5.87 11.29
C LEU A 243 -5.00 -6.25 9.97
N VAL A 244 -4.80 -5.28 9.07
CA VAL A 244 -3.91 -5.45 7.92
C VAL A 244 -2.54 -4.88 8.29
N CYS A 245 -1.48 -5.56 7.88
CA CYS A 245 -0.11 -5.17 8.20
C CYS A 245 0.87 -5.85 7.24
N ILE A 246 2.14 -5.57 7.40
CA ILE A 246 3.20 -6.37 6.78
C ILE A 246 4.01 -7.13 7.82
N SER A 247 4.73 -8.12 7.34
CA SER A 247 5.95 -8.63 7.91
C SER A 247 7.05 -8.52 6.86
N HIS A 248 8.22 -8.02 7.23
CA HIS A 248 9.38 -7.95 6.33
C HIS A 248 9.79 -9.34 5.81
N ARG A 249 9.41 -10.40 6.52
CA ARG A 249 9.66 -11.79 6.12
C ARG A 249 8.54 -12.36 5.25
N LEU A 250 7.24 -12.12 5.62
CA LEU A 250 6.09 -12.76 5.00
C LEU A 250 5.40 -11.90 3.95
N GLY A 251 5.65 -10.60 3.88
CA GLY A 251 4.93 -9.66 3.02
C GLY A 251 3.62 -9.15 3.67
N CYS A 252 2.70 -8.66 2.86
CA CYS A 252 1.42 -8.13 3.33
C CYS A 252 0.51 -9.25 3.83
N ARG A 253 -0.15 -9.01 4.97
CA ARG A 253 -0.98 -10.00 5.64
C ARG A 253 -2.12 -9.35 6.42
N TYR A 254 -3.07 -10.17 6.83
CA TYR A 254 -4.17 -9.72 7.66
C TYR A 254 -4.54 -10.73 8.73
N PHE A 255 -5.10 -10.21 9.82
CA PHE A 255 -5.74 -10.98 10.86
C PHE A 255 -7.21 -10.57 10.97
N ILE A 256 -8.06 -11.52 11.36
CA ILE A 256 -9.45 -11.28 11.72
C ILE A 256 -9.65 -11.81 13.14
N GLY A 257 -10.32 -11.05 14.00
CA GLY A 257 -10.53 -11.46 15.38
C GLY A 257 -11.42 -10.50 16.17
N ASP A 258 -11.28 -10.54 17.48
CA ASP A 258 -12.02 -9.71 18.42
C ASP A 258 -11.07 -8.78 19.19
N PHE A 259 -11.58 -7.62 19.57
CA PHE A 259 -10.91 -6.73 20.50
C PHE A 259 -11.44 -7.03 21.91
N LYS A 260 -10.63 -7.73 22.69
CA LYS A 260 -10.97 -8.28 24.01
C LYS A 260 -9.98 -7.77 25.06
N ASP A 261 -10.46 -7.35 26.21
CA ASP A 261 -9.63 -6.86 27.33
C ASP A 261 -8.62 -5.78 26.89
N GLU A 262 -9.04 -4.89 25.96
CA GLU A 262 -8.24 -3.83 25.34
C GLU A 262 -7.02 -4.33 24.51
N GLN A 263 -7.04 -5.60 24.06
CA GLN A 263 -6.04 -6.22 23.21
C GLN A 263 -6.69 -6.95 22.04
N PHE A 264 -5.96 -7.20 20.99
CA PHE A 264 -6.45 -7.89 19.81
C PHE A 264 -6.25 -9.40 19.92
N LEU A 265 -7.33 -10.17 19.88
CA LEU A 265 -7.33 -11.63 19.86
C LEU A 265 -7.66 -12.14 18.45
N PRO A 266 -6.66 -12.45 17.61
CA PRO A 266 -6.91 -12.97 16.29
C PRO A 266 -7.45 -14.41 16.33
N GLU A 267 -8.39 -14.70 15.42
CA GLU A 267 -8.98 -16.02 15.20
C GLU A 267 -8.58 -16.62 13.86
N TYR A 268 -8.16 -15.77 12.91
CA TYR A 268 -7.76 -16.14 11.56
C TYR A 268 -6.59 -15.26 11.09
N HIS A 269 -5.70 -15.86 10.29
CA HIS A 269 -4.57 -15.18 9.66
C HIS A 269 -4.38 -15.68 8.24
N ALA A 270 -4.07 -14.77 7.30
CA ALA A 270 -3.67 -15.11 5.94
C ALA A 270 -2.81 -14.00 5.31
N LEU A 271 -2.18 -14.33 4.20
CA LEU A 271 -1.43 -13.37 3.40
C LEU A 271 -2.39 -12.58 2.48
N LEU A 272 -2.12 -11.28 2.34
CA LEU A 272 -2.83 -10.38 1.46
C LEU A 272 -1.92 -10.06 0.26
N GLY A 273 -1.92 -10.72 -0.80
CA GLY A 273 -0.94 -10.57 -1.88
C GLY A 273 -0.09 -11.80 -2.12
N GLY A 274 -0.50 -12.94 -1.54
CA GLY A 274 0.23 -14.19 -1.63
C GLY A 274 1.57 -14.15 -0.88
N ASN A 275 2.52 -14.98 -1.29
CA ASN A 275 3.87 -15.01 -0.70
C ASN A 275 4.78 -13.92 -1.27
N SER A 276 4.20 -12.86 -1.80
CA SER A 276 4.91 -11.78 -2.47
C SER A 276 5.26 -10.65 -1.51
N LYS A 277 6.47 -10.14 -1.61
CA LYS A 277 6.86 -8.87 -0.99
C LYS A 277 6.59 -7.67 -1.90
N ARG A 278 5.99 -7.90 -3.07
CA ARG A 278 5.68 -6.83 -4.02
C ARG A 278 4.39 -6.10 -3.68
N TYR A 279 3.46 -6.78 -3.02
CA TYR A 279 2.24 -6.17 -2.47
C TYR A 279 2.52 -5.80 -1.02
N PHE A 280 2.86 -4.54 -0.73
CA PHE A 280 3.52 -4.15 0.52
C PHE A 280 2.91 -2.89 1.15
N ALA A 281 3.03 -2.72 2.48
CA ALA A 281 2.59 -1.57 3.25
C ALA A 281 1.12 -1.17 2.96
N PRO A 282 0.13 -1.84 3.58
CA PRO A 282 -1.28 -1.52 3.36
C PRO A 282 -1.72 -0.25 4.09
N GLU A 283 -2.56 0.55 3.44
CA GLU A 283 -3.31 1.64 4.05
C GLU A 283 -4.77 1.57 3.60
N SER A 284 -5.72 1.88 4.49
CA SER A 284 -7.13 1.79 4.15
C SER A 284 -7.99 2.92 4.71
N LEU A 285 -9.07 3.22 4.02
CA LEU A 285 -10.09 4.17 4.47
C LEU A 285 -11.50 3.58 4.41
N LEU A 286 -12.40 4.16 5.20
CA LEU A 286 -13.84 3.91 5.13
C LEU A 286 -14.46 4.94 4.20
N THR A 287 -15.13 4.47 3.15
CA THR A 287 -15.87 5.33 2.21
C THR A 287 -17.22 5.78 2.81
N PRO A 288 -17.83 6.88 2.30
CA PRO A 288 -19.13 7.33 2.79
C PRO A 288 -20.28 6.33 2.55
N ASP A 289 -20.14 5.42 1.58
CA ASP A 289 -21.10 4.33 1.34
C ASP A 289 -20.79 3.05 2.15
N GLY A 290 -19.85 3.14 3.11
CA GLY A 290 -19.57 2.09 4.09
C GLY A 290 -18.61 0.99 3.61
N ARG A 291 -17.98 1.14 2.45
CA ARG A 291 -16.94 0.22 1.98
C ARG A 291 -15.59 0.53 2.65
N ARG A 292 -14.81 -0.50 2.97
CA ARG A 292 -13.39 -0.35 3.33
C ARG A 292 -12.56 -0.53 2.07
N VAL A 293 -11.79 0.49 1.69
CA VAL A 293 -10.92 0.46 0.51
C VAL A 293 -9.47 0.54 0.95
N ASN A 294 -8.63 -0.31 0.35
CA ASN A 294 -7.23 -0.50 0.69
C ASN A 294 -6.33 -0.23 -0.52
N TRP A 295 -5.16 0.31 -0.29
CA TRP A 295 -4.03 0.46 -1.21
C TRP A 295 -2.80 -0.21 -0.61
N THR A 296 -1.86 -0.56 -1.47
CA THR A 296 -0.52 -1.01 -1.10
C THR A 296 0.52 -0.44 -2.03
N TRP A 297 1.75 -0.37 -1.60
CA TRP A 297 2.87 -0.05 -2.47
C TRP A 297 3.29 -1.27 -3.30
N PHE A 298 3.54 -1.06 -4.60
CA PHE A 298 4.19 -2.04 -5.45
C PHE A 298 5.71 -1.99 -5.23
N HIS A 299 6.18 -2.80 -4.29
CA HIS A 299 7.59 -2.84 -3.91
C HIS A 299 8.45 -3.58 -4.94
N GLY A 300 9.59 -2.99 -5.31
CA GLY A 300 10.57 -3.61 -6.22
C GLY A 300 10.10 -3.76 -7.67
N GLY A 301 9.08 -3.01 -8.09
CA GLY A 301 8.67 -2.93 -9.49
C GLY A 301 9.61 -2.10 -10.35
N GLU A 302 9.53 -2.30 -11.67
CA GLU A 302 10.33 -1.54 -12.65
C GLU A 302 10.04 -0.04 -12.58
N VAL A 303 8.77 0.34 -12.41
CA VAL A 303 8.35 1.73 -12.20
C VAL A 303 8.11 1.96 -10.72
N GLN A 304 9.03 2.65 -10.09
CA GLN A 304 8.95 2.97 -8.67
C GLN A 304 7.82 3.97 -8.37
N GLY A 305 7.37 3.99 -7.11
CA GLY A 305 6.30 4.89 -6.69
C GLY A 305 4.91 4.49 -7.16
N THR A 306 4.75 3.26 -7.64
CA THR A 306 3.47 2.70 -8.10
C THR A 306 2.68 2.17 -6.90
N GLN A 307 1.41 2.59 -6.78
CA GLN A 307 0.44 2.04 -5.85
C GLN A 307 -0.39 0.95 -6.53
N SER A 308 -0.86 -0.05 -5.75
CA SER A 308 -1.85 -1.02 -6.25
C SER A 308 -3.13 -0.33 -6.70
N LEU A 309 -3.94 -1.01 -7.49
CA LEU A 309 -5.33 -0.59 -7.68
C LEU A 309 -6.05 -0.54 -6.32
N PRO A 310 -6.94 0.44 -6.12
CA PRO A 310 -7.77 0.47 -4.92
C PRO A 310 -8.64 -0.79 -4.85
N THR A 311 -8.57 -1.48 -3.70
CA THR A 311 -9.26 -2.75 -3.46
C THR A 311 -10.27 -2.63 -2.34
N GLU A 312 -11.50 -3.06 -2.58
CA GLU A 312 -12.54 -3.16 -1.58
C GLU A 312 -12.35 -4.43 -0.74
N LEU A 313 -12.36 -4.26 0.58
CA LEU A 313 -12.31 -5.34 1.56
C LEU A 313 -13.72 -5.56 2.13
N GLU A 314 -14.21 -6.80 2.09
CA GLU A 314 -15.48 -7.19 2.66
C GLU A 314 -15.32 -8.50 3.44
N LEU A 315 -15.97 -8.60 4.60
CA LEU A 315 -16.00 -9.82 5.41
C LEU A 315 -17.43 -10.36 5.49
N PRO A 316 -17.82 -11.27 4.57
CA PRO A 316 -19.10 -11.95 4.62
C PRO A 316 -19.25 -12.88 5.83
N SER A 317 -20.45 -13.43 6.02
CA SER A 317 -20.76 -14.36 7.13
C SER A 317 -19.95 -15.66 7.11
N ASP A 318 -19.31 -16.02 5.98
CA ASP A 318 -18.42 -17.19 5.91
C ASP A 318 -17.05 -16.95 6.56
N GLY A 319 -16.78 -15.74 7.04
CA GLY A 319 -15.56 -15.37 7.74
C GLY A 319 -14.31 -15.28 6.88
N ILE A 320 -14.44 -15.38 5.54
CA ILE A 320 -13.33 -15.28 4.61
C ILE A 320 -13.32 -13.91 3.94
N LEU A 321 -12.24 -13.17 4.10
CA LEU A 321 -12.09 -11.84 3.50
C LEU A 321 -12.25 -11.90 1.98
N ARG A 322 -13.02 -10.98 1.43
CA ARG A 322 -13.11 -10.70 -0.01
C ARG A 322 -12.26 -9.49 -0.32
N ILE A 323 -11.53 -9.61 -1.43
CA ILE A 323 -10.62 -8.59 -1.94
C ILE A 323 -10.95 -8.40 -3.41
N ARG A 324 -11.51 -7.25 -3.76
CA ARG A 324 -11.91 -6.99 -5.14
C ARG A 324 -11.54 -5.58 -5.58
N PRO A 325 -11.16 -5.39 -6.85
CA PRO A 325 -10.93 -4.05 -7.36
C PRO A 325 -12.25 -3.26 -7.32
N ILE A 326 -12.17 -1.98 -6.96
CA ILE A 326 -13.35 -1.12 -6.82
C ILE A 326 -14.13 -0.99 -8.13
N LYS A 327 -15.43 -0.69 -8.00
CA LYS A 327 -16.33 -0.57 -9.15
C LYS A 327 -16.02 0.64 -10.03
N GLU A 328 -15.44 1.69 -9.48
CA GLU A 328 -15.11 2.96 -10.13
C GLU A 328 -14.11 2.78 -11.29
N LEU A 329 -13.23 1.77 -11.22
CA LEU A 329 -12.33 1.41 -12.32
C LEU A 329 -13.06 1.09 -13.63
N GLN A 330 -14.35 0.76 -13.57
CA GLN A 330 -15.15 0.49 -14.78
C GLN A 330 -15.35 1.73 -15.66
N SER A 331 -15.17 2.94 -15.14
CA SER A 331 -15.22 4.20 -15.90
C SER A 331 -14.12 4.29 -16.96
N LEU A 332 -13.01 3.59 -16.74
CA LEU A 332 -11.88 3.55 -17.69
C LEU A 332 -12.10 2.58 -18.87
N ARG A 333 -13.08 1.68 -18.78
CA ARG A 333 -13.28 0.62 -19.79
C ARG A 333 -13.82 1.14 -21.11
N TYR A 334 -13.26 0.66 -22.21
CA TYR A 334 -13.77 0.85 -23.56
C TYR A 334 -13.44 -0.36 -24.43
N ASP A 335 -13.86 -0.39 -25.70
CA ASP A 335 -13.59 -1.44 -26.69
C ASP A 335 -13.76 -2.87 -26.16
N LYS A 336 -14.97 -3.16 -25.66
CA LYS A 336 -15.30 -4.44 -25.05
C LYS A 336 -15.29 -5.58 -26.07
N GLN A 337 -14.49 -6.60 -25.82
CA GLN A 337 -14.44 -7.86 -26.55
C GLN A 337 -14.98 -9.01 -25.70
N THR A 338 -15.63 -9.99 -26.32
CA THR A 338 -16.13 -11.16 -25.60
C THR A 338 -15.94 -12.43 -26.42
N ARG A 339 -15.46 -13.49 -25.76
CA ARG A 339 -15.43 -14.85 -26.28
C ARG A 339 -16.13 -15.78 -25.29
N LYS A 340 -16.83 -16.80 -25.82
CA LYS A 340 -17.58 -17.77 -25.01
C LYS A 340 -17.28 -19.19 -25.48
N LYS A 341 -17.31 -20.13 -24.55
CA LYS A 341 -17.20 -21.57 -24.81
C LYS A 341 -15.95 -21.95 -25.62
N LEU A 342 -14.81 -21.32 -25.28
CA LEU A 342 -13.52 -21.68 -25.87
C LEU A 342 -13.02 -23.01 -25.28
N ILE A 343 -12.51 -23.88 -26.14
CA ILE A 343 -11.84 -25.10 -25.73
C ILE A 343 -10.37 -24.95 -26.06
N VAL A 344 -9.53 -25.01 -25.03
CA VAL A 344 -8.08 -25.11 -25.18
C VAL A 344 -7.71 -26.58 -25.07
N LYS A 345 -7.10 -27.10 -26.12
CA LYS A 345 -6.72 -28.51 -26.20
C LYS A 345 -5.58 -28.83 -25.24
N LYS A 346 -5.52 -30.08 -24.81
CA LYS A 346 -4.43 -30.61 -24.00
C LYS A 346 -3.08 -30.21 -24.58
N ASP A 347 -2.20 -29.72 -23.69
CA ASP A 347 -0.81 -29.35 -23.97
C ASP A 347 -0.64 -28.38 -25.16
N THR A 348 -1.63 -27.46 -25.31
CA THR A 348 -1.58 -26.39 -26.32
C THR A 348 -1.78 -25.00 -25.71
N SER A 349 -1.40 -24.01 -26.50
CA SER A 349 -1.72 -22.60 -26.27
C SER A 349 -2.50 -22.03 -27.46
N VAL A 350 -3.44 -21.15 -27.19
CA VAL A 350 -4.32 -20.52 -28.20
C VAL A 350 -4.27 -19.02 -28.04
N MET A 351 -3.74 -18.31 -29.05
CA MET A 351 -3.75 -16.85 -29.11
C MET A 351 -5.18 -16.31 -29.28
N LEU A 352 -5.47 -15.22 -28.57
CA LEU A 352 -6.74 -14.50 -28.68
C LEU A 352 -6.60 -13.32 -29.64
N GLU A 353 -6.66 -13.54 -30.96
CA GLU A 353 -6.36 -12.58 -32.02
C GLU A 353 -7.00 -11.19 -31.85
N LYS A 354 -8.22 -11.12 -31.29
CA LYS A 354 -8.98 -9.86 -31.11
C LYS A 354 -8.90 -9.30 -29.68
N ILE A 355 -8.23 -10.02 -28.78
CA ILE A 355 -8.02 -9.60 -27.38
C ILE A 355 -6.53 -9.39 -27.20
N LYS A 356 -6.10 -8.15 -27.33
CA LYS A 356 -4.71 -7.73 -27.17
C LYS A 356 -4.63 -6.29 -26.71
N GLY A 357 -3.55 -5.94 -26.05
CA GLY A 357 -3.23 -4.61 -25.52
C GLY A 357 -2.37 -4.69 -24.29
N ASP A 358 -1.63 -3.67 -24.04
CA ASP A 358 -0.80 -3.46 -22.87
C ASP A 358 -1.49 -2.64 -21.75
N HIS A 359 -2.73 -2.20 -22.02
CA HIS A 359 -3.61 -1.55 -21.04
C HIS A 359 -5.00 -2.19 -21.12
N LEU A 360 -5.17 -3.28 -20.38
CA LEU A 360 -6.36 -4.14 -20.45
C LEU A 360 -6.90 -4.49 -19.07
N GLU A 361 -8.22 -4.70 -19.01
CA GLU A 361 -8.83 -5.55 -18.01
C GLU A 361 -9.38 -6.81 -18.67
N LEU A 362 -9.02 -7.99 -18.14
CA LEU A 362 -9.56 -9.27 -18.55
C LEU A 362 -10.40 -9.86 -17.43
N LYS A 363 -11.56 -10.43 -17.77
CA LYS A 363 -12.37 -11.28 -16.88
C LYS A 363 -12.50 -12.65 -17.51
N VAL A 364 -11.86 -13.65 -16.91
CA VAL A 364 -11.86 -15.04 -17.34
C VAL A 364 -12.74 -15.86 -16.39
N VAL A 365 -13.71 -16.59 -16.92
CA VAL A 365 -14.64 -17.41 -16.15
C VAL A 365 -14.53 -18.85 -16.61
N VAL A 366 -14.22 -19.74 -15.67
CA VAL A 366 -14.14 -21.20 -15.86
C VAL A 366 -15.09 -21.85 -14.86
N LYS A 367 -16.15 -22.48 -15.33
CA LYS A 367 -17.16 -23.10 -14.45
C LYS A 367 -16.70 -24.42 -13.86
N ASP A 368 -15.96 -25.19 -14.64
CA ASP A 368 -15.35 -26.43 -14.21
C ASP A 368 -13.83 -26.37 -14.44
N THR A 369 -13.11 -26.20 -13.34
CA THR A 369 -11.66 -26.04 -13.36
C THR A 369 -10.89 -27.36 -13.48
N GLY A 370 -11.56 -28.48 -13.42
CA GLY A 370 -10.90 -29.80 -13.47
C GLY A 370 -9.86 -29.99 -12.36
N GLU A 371 -8.90 -30.89 -12.62
CA GLU A 371 -7.81 -31.21 -11.68
C GLU A 371 -6.41 -31.04 -12.34
N HIS A 372 -6.32 -30.32 -13.45
CA HIS A 372 -5.10 -30.08 -14.23
C HIS A 372 -4.77 -28.60 -14.33
N ASN A 373 -3.54 -28.29 -14.71
CA ASN A 373 -3.07 -26.92 -14.79
C ASN A 373 -3.56 -26.22 -16.07
N PHE A 374 -3.94 -24.96 -15.95
CA PHE A 374 -4.37 -24.12 -17.05
C PHE A 374 -4.18 -22.65 -16.71
N GLY A 375 -4.30 -21.77 -17.70
CA GLY A 375 -4.21 -20.36 -17.40
C GLY A 375 -4.20 -19.45 -18.60
N VAL A 376 -3.61 -18.27 -18.37
CA VAL A 376 -3.53 -17.17 -19.32
C VAL A 376 -2.08 -16.69 -19.39
N ASP A 377 -1.54 -16.54 -20.57
CA ASP A 377 -0.31 -15.82 -20.81
C ASP A 377 -0.67 -14.42 -21.32
N VAL A 378 -0.14 -13.37 -20.71
CA VAL A 378 -0.37 -11.97 -21.09
C VAL A 378 0.94 -11.30 -21.49
N LEU A 379 0.88 -10.18 -22.20
CA LEU A 379 2.07 -9.50 -22.71
C LEU A 379 2.94 -10.41 -23.58
N CYS A 380 2.29 -11.28 -24.36
CA CYS A 380 2.96 -12.19 -25.29
C CYS A 380 3.38 -11.49 -26.58
N ASP A 381 4.42 -12.03 -27.24
CA ASP A 381 4.72 -11.71 -28.63
C ASP A 381 3.60 -12.20 -29.58
N GLU A 382 3.73 -11.90 -30.88
CA GLU A 382 2.75 -12.30 -31.90
C GLU A 382 2.62 -13.81 -32.06
N GLN A 383 3.58 -14.58 -31.57
CA GLN A 383 3.59 -16.05 -31.58
C GLN A 383 3.10 -16.66 -30.27
N GLY A 384 2.67 -15.85 -29.29
CA GLY A 384 2.21 -16.30 -27.97
C GLY A 384 3.35 -16.73 -27.03
N ARG A 385 4.56 -16.30 -27.29
CA ARG A 385 5.74 -16.57 -26.49
C ARG A 385 6.11 -15.36 -25.63
N GLU A 386 7.10 -15.51 -24.77
CA GLU A 386 7.67 -14.43 -23.94
C GLU A 386 6.66 -13.70 -23.06
N GLY A 387 5.46 -14.25 -22.89
CA GLY A 387 4.41 -13.67 -22.04
C GLY A 387 4.73 -13.78 -20.53
N LEU A 388 3.96 -13.06 -19.73
CA LEU A 388 3.85 -13.29 -18.30
C LEU A 388 2.78 -14.38 -18.07
N ARG A 389 3.19 -15.50 -17.50
CA ARG A 389 2.30 -16.64 -17.27
C ARG A 389 1.49 -16.47 -15.98
N ILE A 390 0.17 -16.61 -16.10
CA ILE A 390 -0.79 -16.71 -15.00
C ILE A 390 -1.30 -18.14 -14.99
N ASN A 391 -0.77 -18.96 -14.08
CA ASN A 391 -1.02 -20.39 -13.99
C ASN A 391 -1.92 -20.73 -12.80
N VAL A 392 -3.03 -21.41 -13.07
CA VAL A 392 -3.86 -22.07 -12.06
C VAL A 392 -3.30 -23.48 -11.86
N ASN A 393 -2.38 -23.59 -10.90
CA ASN A 393 -1.72 -24.84 -10.58
C ASN A 393 -2.61 -25.70 -9.66
N ARG A 394 -3.38 -26.61 -10.25
CA ARG A 394 -4.33 -27.45 -9.53
C ARG A 394 -3.66 -28.54 -8.69
N GLU A 395 -2.49 -28.99 -9.10
CA GLU A 395 -1.72 -30.01 -8.38
C GLU A 395 -1.19 -29.47 -7.05
N LYS A 396 -0.73 -28.20 -7.06
CA LYS A 396 -0.15 -27.55 -5.87
C LYS A 396 -1.17 -26.67 -5.12
N ASN A 397 -2.38 -26.50 -5.64
CA ASN A 397 -3.39 -25.55 -5.13
C ASN A 397 -2.85 -24.11 -5.04
N LEU A 398 -2.21 -23.65 -6.10
CA LEU A 398 -1.61 -22.31 -6.20
C LEU A 398 -2.16 -21.55 -7.41
N LEU A 399 -2.27 -20.24 -7.24
CA LEU A 399 -2.21 -19.28 -8.32
C LEU A 399 -0.75 -18.84 -8.44
N GLU A 400 -0.17 -18.98 -9.64
CA GLU A 400 1.20 -18.58 -9.94
C GLU A 400 1.15 -17.49 -11.01
N VAL A 401 1.83 -16.36 -10.80
CA VAL A 401 1.89 -15.25 -11.75
C VAL A 401 3.36 -14.83 -11.87
N GLY A 402 4.01 -15.24 -12.97
CA GLY A 402 5.47 -15.18 -13.05
C GLY A 402 6.10 -15.96 -11.90
N ASP A 403 6.91 -15.30 -11.10
CA ASP A 403 7.58 -15.90 -9.94
C ASP A 403 6.75 -15.83 -8.65
N GLU A 404 5.67 -15.04 -8.65
CA GLU A 404 4.82 -14.82 -7.48
C GLU A 404 3.75 -15.92 -7.33
N LYS A 405 3.39 -16.23 -6.08
CA LYS A 405 2.47 -17.32 -5.78
C LYS A 405 1.50 -16.97 -4.66
N ALA A 406 0.25 -17.45 -4.79
CA ALA A 406 -0.75 -17.36 -3.74
C ALA A 406 -1.50 -18.70 -3.60
N PRO A 407 -1.94 -19.08 -2.39
CA PRO A 407 -2.81 -20.22 -2.21
C PRO A 407 -4.12 -20.07 -3.00
N LEU A 408 -4.49 -21.09 -3.79
CA LEU A 408 -5.75 -21.11 -4.52
C LEU A 408 -6.37 -22.49 -4.43
N MET A 409 -7.05 -22.77 -3.34
CA MET A 409 -7.75 -24.03 -3.12
C MET A 409 -9.13 -23.98 -3.79
N LEU A 410 -9.29 -24.73 -4.87
CA LEU A 410 -10.55 -24.89 -5.59
C LEU A 410 -11.08 -26.30 -5.36
N LYS A 411 -12.33 -26.42 -4.89
CA LYS A 411 -13.01 -27.74 -4.81
C LYS A 411 -13.32 -28.23 -6.21
N LYS A 412 -13.51 -29.55 -6.35
CA LYS A 412 -13.96 -30.16 -7.62
C LYS A 412 -15.29 -29.52 -8.05
N GLY A 413 -15.36 -29.10 -9.31
CA GLY A 413 -16.53 -28.39 -9.88
C GLY A 413 -16.71 -26.95 -9.40
N GLN A 414 -15.81 -26.43 -8.57
CA GLN A 414 -15.88 -25.01 -8.18
C GLN A 414 -15.49 -24.11 -9.35
N ALA A 415 -16.31 -23.08 -9.60
CA ALA A 415 -16.00 -22.08 -10.61
C ALA A 415 -14.83 -21.21 -10.20
N LEU A 416 -14.05 -20.78 -11.19
CA LEU A 416 -13.00 -19.77 -11.06
C LEU A 416 -13.37 -18.53 -11.87
N THR A 417 -13.20 -17.37 -11.27
CA THR A 417 -13.16 -16.09 -11.96
C THR A 417 -11.82 -15.42 -11.71
N LEU A 418 -11.06 -15.18 -12.77
CA LEU A 418 -9.90 -14.32 -12.73
C LEU A 418 -10.29 -12.93 -13.25
N ARG A 419 -9.86 -11.89 -12.56
CA ARG A 419 -9.80 -10.52 -13.09
C ARG A 419 -8.33 -10.16 -13.17
N ILE A 420 -7.89 -9.76 -14.34
CA ILE A 420 -6.49 -9.49 -14.65
C ILE A 420 -6.44 -8.06 -15.18
N PHE A 421 -5.65 -7.22 -14.54
CA PHE A 421 -5.39 -5.85 -14.95
C PHE A 421 -3.96 -5.77 -15.46
N ILE A 422 -3.81 -5.24 -16.66
CA ILE A 422 -2.52 -5.05 -17.34
C ILE A 422 -2.36 -3.55 -17.58
N ASP A 423 -1.31 -2.96 -17.04
CA ASP A 423 -1.01 -1.53 -17.18
C ASP A 423 0.47 -1.36 -17.54
N ALA A 424 0.74 -1.28 -18.82
CA ALA A 424 2.07 -1.40 -19.41
C ALA A 424 2.73 -2.74 -19.02
N THR A 425 3.78 -2.71 -18.19
CA THR A 425 4.47 -3.93 -17.73
C THR A 425 3.90 -4.51 -16.44
N LEU A 426 3.06 -3.74 -15.75
CA LEU A 426 2.45 -4.12 -14.48
C LEU A 426 1.22 -5.02 -14.68
N VAL A 427 1.09 -6.04 -13.84
CA VAL A 427 -0.04 -6.97 -13.88
C VAL A 427 -0.55 -7.24 -12.46
N GLU A 428 -1.85 -6.97 -12.24
CA GLU A 428 -2.58 -7.37 -11.04
C GLU A 428 -3.60 -8.46 -11.37
N VAL A 429 -3.59 -9.55 -10.60
CA VAL A 429 -4.47 -10.71 -10.80
C VAL A 429 -5.30 -10.98 -9.55
N PHE A 430 -6.62 -10.93 -9.69
CA PHE A 430 -7.57 -11.29 -8.64
C PHE A 430 -8.21 -12.64 -8.95
N ALA A 431 -8.20 -13.57 -8.01
CA ALA A 431 -8.80 -14.88 -8.16
C ALA A 431 -9.94 -15.09 -7.15
N ASN A 432 -11.17 -15.28 -7.66
CA ASN A 432 -12.39 -15.50 -6.87
C ASN A 432 -12.62 -14.48 -5.74
N GLU A 433 -12.11 -13.25 -5.91
CA GLU A 433 -12.16 -12.19 -4.88
C GLU A 433 -11.53 -12.60 -3.53
N ARG A 434 -10.61 -13.59 -3.53
CA ARG A 434 -9.98 -14.12 -2.32
C ARG A 434 -8.46 -13.99 -2.32
N GLN A 435 -7.87 -13.92 -3.49
CA GLN A 435 -6.43 -13.79 -3.68
C GLN A 435 -6.12 -12.67 -4.64
N ILE A 436 -5.04 -11.97 -4.37
CA ILE A 436 -4.45 -10.97 -5.26
C ILE A 436 -2.97 -11.29 -5.43
N ILE A 437 -2.47 -11.11 -6.63
CA ILE A 437 -1.04 -11.08 -6.93
C ILE A 437 -0.77 -9.85 -7.79
N MET A 438 0.23 -9.08 -7.40
CA MET A 438 0.76 -7.95 -8.15
C MET A 438 2.20 -8.24 -8.52
N THR A 439 2.52 -8.11 -9.81
CA THR A 439 3.88 -8.31 -10.35
C THR A 439 4.06 -7.49 -11.61
N ASP A 440 5.25 -7.48 -12.16
CA ASP A 440 5.54 -6.87 -13.45
C ASP A 440 6.33 -7.81 -14.37
N LYS A 441 6.40 -7.44 -15.64
CA LYS A 441 7.27 -8.04 -16.63
C LYS A 441 8.20 -6.96 -17.17
N PRO A 442 9.35 -6.71 -16.52
CA PRO A 442 10.24 -5.62 -16.88
C PRO A 442 10.68 -5.69 -18.35
N ARG A 443 10.68 -4.56 -19.03
CA ARG A 443 11.05 -4.43 -20.45
C ARG A 443 12.02 -3.26 -20.71
N GLY A 444 12.19 -2.37 -19.73
CA GLY A 444 12.89 -1.11 -19.90
C GLY A 444 12.04 -0.01 -20.52
N ALA A 445 12.42 1.22 -20.26
CA ALA A 445 11.65 2.43 -20.60
C ALA A 445 11.38 2.61 -22.10
N GLU A 446 12.31 2.24 -22.95
CA GLU A 446 12.26 2.44 -24.40
C GLU A 446 11.78 1.20 -25.17
N ALA A 447 11.61 0.06 -24.51
CA ALA A 447 11.23 -1.18 -25.17
C ALA A 447 9.76 -1.15 -25.60
N ARG A 448 9.46 -1.75 -26.76
CA ARG A 448 8.10 -2.04 -27.15
C ARG A 448 7.50 -3.08 -26.18
N ILE A 449 6.35 -2.78 -25.62
CA ILE A 449 5.58 -3.73 -24.80
C ILE A 449 4.85 -4.69 -25.75
N ASN A 450 5.04 -5.99 -25.55
CA ASN A 450 4.23 -7.00 -26.21
C ASN A 450 2.80 -6.96 -25.66
N ASP A 451 1.80 -7.16 -26.50
CA ASP A 451 0.39 -6.92 -26.17
C ASP A 451 -0.51 -8.16 -26.36
N GLY A 452 0.07 -9.31 -26.68
CA GLY A 452 -0.66 -10.55 -26.95
C GLY A 452 -1.23 -11.18 -25.68
N VAL A 453 -2.36 -11.88 -25.85
CA VAL A 453 -3.00 -12.70 -24.82
C VAL A 453 -3.23 -14.10 -25.38
N ALA A 454 -2.80 -15.13 -24.64
CA ALA A 454 -3.01 -16.51 -24.98
C ALA A 454 -3.63 -17.29 -23.82
N LEU A 455 -4.39 -18.34 -24.13
CA LEU A 455 -4.91 -19.30 -23.16
C LEU A 455 -4.14 -20.60 -23.31
N PHE A 456 -3.79 -21.27 -22.21
CA PHE A 456 -3.12 -22.56 -22.25
C PHE A 456 -3.78 -23.60 -21.36
N SER A 457 -3.52 -24.88 -21.66
CA SER A 457 -3.92 -26.01 -20.84
C SER A 457 -2.84 -27.08 -20.84
N GLN A 458 -2.66 -27.78 -19.71
CA GLN A 458 -1.68 -28.84 -19.53
C GLN A 458 -2.39 -30.12 -19.06
N GLY A 459 -2.02 -31.26 -19.65
CA GLY A 459 -2.51 -32.54 -19.23
C GLY A 459 -3.90 -32.94 -19.75
N LYS A 460 -4.87 -32.00 -19.85
CA LYS A 460 -6.25 -32.21 -20.35
C LYS A 460 -6.78 -31.00 -21.06
N ASP A 461 -7.85 -31.14 -21.84
CA ASP A 461 -8.59 -30.03 -22.41
C ASP A 461 -9.24 -29.21 -21.31
N ILE A 462 -9.27 -27.88 -21.46
CA ILE A 462 -10.01 -26.98 -20.57
C ILE A 462 -11.06 -26.18 -21.36
N LYS A 463 -12.23 -26.04 -20.77
CA LYS A 463 -13.29 -25.18 -21.31
C LYS A 463 -13.31 -23.86 -20.56
N ILE A 464 -13.00 -22.79 -21.27
CA ILE A 464 -13.18 -21.42 -20.80
C ILE A 464 -14.60 -21.00 -21.13
N ASP A 465 -15.46 -20.85 -20.14
CA ASP A 465 -16.88 -20.52 -20.37
C ASP A 465 -17.04 -19.13 -20.94
N LYS A 466 -16.23 -18.18 -20.45
CA LYS A 466 -16.29 -16.80 -20.92
C LYS A 466 -14.98 -16.07 -20.65
N ILE A 467 -14.55 -15.31 -21.62
CA ILE A 467 -13.54 -14.26 -21.45
C ILE A 467 -14.12 -12.93 -21.95
N ILE A 468 -13.96 -11.88 -21.15
CA ILE A 468 -14.32 -10.51 -21.52
C ILE A 468 -13.06 -9.69 -21.35
N ALA A 469 -12.76 -8.89 -22.34
CA ALA A 469 -11.68 -7.91 -22.30
C ALA A 469 -12.23 -6.50 -22.49
N TRP A 470 -11.62 -5.55 -21.84
CA TRP A 470 -11.81 -4.12 -22.07
C TRP A 470 -10.43 -3.48 -22.18
N LYS A 471 -10.27 -2.57 -23.13
CA LYS A 471 -9.16 -1.63 -23.08
C LYS A 471 -9.40 -0.62 -21.98
N MET A 472 -8.33 -0.15 -21.38
CA MET A 472 -8.37 0.80 -20.28
C MET A 472 -7.85 2.17 -20.73
N LYS A 473 -8.59 3.23 -20.41
CA LYS A 473 -8.16 4.62 -20.64
C LYS A 473 -7.17 5.04 -19.56
N SER A 474 -6.38 6.06 -19.88
CA SER A 474 -5.56 6.73 -18.89
C SER A 474 -6.43 7.41 -17.82
N ALA A 475 -6.04 7.28 -16.58
CA ALA A 475 -6.60 8.03 -15.44
C ALA A 475 -6.02 9.46 -15.34
N TYR A 476 -5.03 9.78 -16.18
CA TYR A 476 -4.30 11.07 -16.20
C TYR A 476 -4.58 11.90 -17.46
N ALA A 477 -5.40 11.40 -18.38
CA ALA A 477 -5.78 12.14 -19.59
C ALA A 477 -6.99 13.00 -19.27
N GLY A 478 -6.81 14.32 -19.13
CA GLY A 478 -7.88 15.30 -19.14
C GLY A 478 -8.01 16.18 -17.89
N ASP A 479 -6.95 16.85 -17.49
CA ASP A 479 -7.04 18.12 -16.74
C ASP A 479 -6.58 19.29 -17.61
#